data_91b8ff10d17cf83923a668a99b2b8d63
#
_entry.id   91b8ff10d17cf83923a668a99b2b8d63
#
_cell.length_a   1.000
_cell.length_b   1.000
_cell.length_c   1.000
_cell.angle_alpha   90.00
_cell.angle_beta   90.00
_cell.angle_gamma   90.00
#
_symmetry.space_group_name_H-M   'P 1'
#
loop_
_entity.id
_entity.type
_entity.pdbx_description
1 polymer ?
#
loop_
_entity_poly.entity_id
_entity_poly.type
_entity_poly.pdbx_seq_one_letter_code
_entity_poly.pdbx_strand_id
1 'polypeptide(L)'
;EVFKSNKNTIYENINMISKKYNTKKIIITGHSLGGAIGTILSFDMMYNMFPYMINLITFGSPRVGNNEFVNLFNSYNIYSTRITHYYDIVPHLPQSLLNYKHIPQEIWYNEANSNYKICNDNFNEDDTCSNSCAPLKCKSVDDHENYMNIHMGINGYC
;
A
#
# COMPACT_ATOMS: atom_id res chain seq x y z
N GLU A 1 2.22 -3.71 16.28
CA GLU A 1 3.31 -3.45 17.25
C GLU A 1 4.42 -2.59 16.62
N VAL A 2 5.01 -2.98 15.47
CA VAL A 2 6.13 -2.25 14.81
C VAL A 2 5.83 -0.76 14.61
N PHE A 3 4.66 -0.41 14.08
CA PHE A 3 4.26 0.98 13.93
C PHE A 3 4.13 1.70 15.28
N LYS A 4 3.46 1.06 16.24
CA LYS A 4 3.19 1.65 17.55
C LYS A 4 4.46 2.01 18.31
N SER A 5 5.49 1.16 18.25
CA SER A 5 6.77 1.38 18.94
C SER A 5 7.60 2.53 18.35
N ASN A 6 7.41 2.84 17.06
CA ASN A 6 8.18 3.88 16.36
C ASN A 6 7.40 5.16 16.07
N LYS A 7 6.11 5.20 16.40
CA LYS A 7 5.19 6.30 16.04
C LYS A 7 5.72 7.68 16.43
N ASN A 8 6.14 7.86 17.68
CA ASN A 8 6.58 9.16 18.17
C ASN A 8 7.83 9.65 17.43
N THR A 9 8.82 8.79 17.26
CA THR A 9 10.05 9.11 16.53
C THR A 9 9.76 9.49 15.08
N ILE A 10 8.85 8.77 14.41
CA ILE A 10 8.43 9.09 13.04
C ILE A 10 7.82 10.49 13.00
N TYR A 11 6.91 10.82 13.90
CA TYR A 11 6.22 12.10 13.92
C TYR A 11 7.15 13.27 14.25
N GLU A 12 8.05 13.11 15.20
CA GLU A 12 9.07 14.12 15.53
C GLU A 12 9.94 14.43 14.30
N ASN A 13 10.42 13.39 13.61
CA ASN A 13 11.23 13.56 12.41
C ASN A 13 10.43 14.20 11.25
N ILE A 14 9.20 13.80 11.01
CA ILE A 14 8.34 14.43 10.01
C ILE A 14 8.16 15.92 10.30
N ASN A 15 7.85 16.28 11.55
CA ASN A 15 7.66 17.66 11.95
C ASN A 15 8.95 18.48 11.80
N MET A 16 10.09 17.93 12.19
CA MET A 16 11.39 18.57 12.04
C MET A 16 11.73 18.84 10.57
N ILE A 17 11.59 17.83 9.72
CA ILE A 17 11.92 17.92 8.29
C ILE A 17 10.93 18.86 7.58
N SER A 18 9.63 18.75 7.88
CA SER A 18 8.61 19.63 7.32
C SER A 18 8.86 21.10 7.62
N LYS A 19 9.25 21.41 8.85
CA LYS A 19 9.63 22.79 9.24
C LYS A 19 10.90 23.24 8.52
N LYS A 20 11.92 22.39 8.45
CA LYS A 20 13.20 22.70 7.80
C LYS A 20 13.05 23.07 6.34
N TYR A 21 12.19 22.32 5.61
CA TYR A 21 11.97 22.51 4.16
C TYR A 21 10.71 23.28 3.82
N ASN A 22 9.98 23.77 4.83
CA ASN A 22 8.71 24.48 4.66
C ASN A 22 7.73 23.75 3.72
N THR A 23 7.58 22.42 3.92
CA THR A 23 6.70 21.59 3.12
C THR A 23 5.56 21.02 3.92
N LYS A 24 4.39 20.92 3.28
CA LYS A 24 3.22 20.18 3.82
C LYS A 24 2.84 18.97 2.98
N LYS A 25 3.68 18.61 2.00
CA LYS A 25 3.49 17.41 1.19
C LYS A 25 4.37 16.29 1.72
N ILE A 26 3.77 15.13 1.95
CA ILE A 26 4.45 13.93 2.40
C ILE A 26 4.11 12.81 1.43
N ILE A 27 5.14 12.11 0.96
CA ILE A 27 5.01 10.88 0.21
C ILE A 27 5.40 9.74 1.16
N ILE A 28 4.47 8.81 1.36
CA ILE A 28 4.71 7.59 2.12
C ILE A 28 4.76 6.45 1.11
N THR A 29 5.82 5.68 1.13
CA THR A 29 5.99 4.55 0.22
C THR A 29 6.49 3.33 0.98
N GLY A 30 6.14 2.14 0.50
CA GLY A 30 6.59 0.90 1.10
C GLY A 30 6.24 -0.32 0.25
N HIS A 31 7.12 -1.32 0.32
CA HIS A 31 6.93 -2.63 -0.27
C HIS A 31 6.50 -3.64 0.80
N SER A 32 5.62 -4.59 0.44
CA SER A 32 5.22 -5.69 1.31
C SER A 32 4.67 -5.21 2.66
N LEU A 33 5.20 -5.68 3.77
CA LEU A 33 4.88 -5.22 5.13
C LEU A 33 5.07 -3.71 5.29
N GLY A 34 6.08 -3.11 4.62
CA GLY A 34 6.30 -1.66 4.62
C GLY A 34 5.14 -0.90 4.00
N GLY A 35 4.47 -1.45 2.98
CA GLY A 35 3.24 -0.90 2.41
C GLY A 35 2.08 -0.90 3.41
N ALA A 36 1.92 -2.00 4.17
CA ALA A 36 0.91 -2.07 5.23
C ALA A 36 1.18 -1.06 6.36
N ILE A 37 2.43 -0.93 6.78
CA ILE A 37 2.84 0.05 7.80
C ILE A 37 2.60 1.47 7.28
N GLY A 38 2.94 1.76 6.01
CA GLY A 38 2.69 3.04 5.37
C GLY A 38 1.20 3.39 5.31
N THR A 39 0.35 2.41 5.05
CA THR A 39 -1.11 2.58 5.08
C THR A 39 -1.61 2.97 6.47
N ILE A 40 -1.13 2.27 7.51
CA ILE A 40 -1.49 2.58 8.91
C ILE A 40 -0.97 3.98 9.30
N LEU A 41 0.25 4.33 8.93
CA LEU A 41 0.84 5.64 9.20
C LEU A 41 0.02 6.75 8.53
N SER A 42 -0.31 6.59 7.25
CA SER A 42 -1.11 7.57 6.49
C SER A 42 -2.46 7.81 7.16
N PHE A 43 -3.14 6.72 7.54
CA PHE A 43 -4.41 6.78 8.25
C PHE A 43 -4.27 7.47 9.61
N ASP A 44 -3.29 7.07 10.42
CA ASP A 44 -3.09 7.61 11.77
C ASP A 44 -2.74 9.11 11.75
N MET A 45 -1.96 9.56 10.74
CA MET A 45 -1.68 10.99 10.56
C MET A 45 -2.95 11.79 10.26
N MET A 46 -3.80 11.32 9.36
CA MET A 46 -5.06 11.99 9.03
C MET A 46 -6.06 11.94 10.17
N TYR A 47 -6.17 10.80 10.86
CA TYR A 47 -7.03 10.63 12.04
C TYR A 47 -6.66 11.61 13.16
N ASN A 48 -5.37 11.88 13.37
CA ASN A 48 -4.87 12.84 14.34
C ASN A 48 -4.75 14.27 13.79
N MET A 49 -5.42 14.57 12.68
CA MET A 49 -5.54 15.90 12.08
C MET A 49 -4.19 16.57 11.77
N PHE A 50 -3.21 15.81 11.35
CA PHE A 50 -1.94 16.37 10.90
C PHE A 50 -2.16 17.23 9.64
N PRO A 51 -1.59 18.44 9.58
CA PRO A 51 -1.86 19.41 8.51
C PRO A 51 -1.03 19.13 7.25
N TYR A 52 -0.96 17.88 6.82
CA TYR A 52 -0.17 17.44 5.68
C TYR A 52 -1.03 16.87 4.56
N MET A 53 -0.64 17.13 3.33
CA MET A 53 -1.14 16.41 2.16
C MET A 53 -0.37 15.10 2.02
N ILE A 54 -1.06 13.98 2.11
CA ILE A 54 -0.44 12.66 2.12
C ILE A 54 -0.69 11.97 0.79
N ASN A 55 0.40 11.54 0.15
CA ASN A 55 0.40 10.61 -0.97
C ASN A 55 0.97 9.28 -0.50
N LEU A 56 0.16 8.23 -0.55
CA LEU A 56 0.56 6.87 -0.21
C LEU A 56 0.75 6.06 -1.50
N ILE A 57 1.93 5.50 -1.69
CA ILE A 57 2.24 4.61 -2.81
C ILE A 57 2.80 3.31 -2.25
N THR A 58 2.11 2.20 -2.49
CA THR A 58 2.54 0.90 -1.98
C THR A 58 2.80 -0.09 -3.11
N PHE A 59 3.73 -0.99 -2.89
CA PHE A 59 4.10 -2.06 -3.81
C PHE A 59 3.90 -3.41 -3.12
N GLY A 60 3.09 -4.29 -3.69
CA GLY A 60 2.84 -5.61 -3.11
C GLY A 60 2.34 -5.58 -1.67
N SER A 61 1.59 -4.55 -1.28
CA SER A 61 1.08 -4.42 0.09
C SER A 61 0.00 -5.45 0.37
N PRO A 62 0.02 -6.11 1.54
CA PRO A 62 -1.09 -6.93 1.98
C PRO A 62 -2.31 -6.09 2.35
N ARG A 63 -3.46 -6.73 2.55
CA ARG A 63 -4.65 -6.09 3.13
C ARG A 63 -4.37 -5.68 4.56
N VAL A 64 -4.87 -4.50 4.97
CA VAL A 64 -4.53 -3.90 6.28
C VAL A 64 -5.69 -3.96 7.25
N GLY A 65 -6.92 -3.80 6.77
CA GLY A 65 -8.10 -3.75 7.62
C GLY A 65 -9.34 -4.35 6.96
N ASN A 66 -10.46 -4.21 7.65
CA ASN A 66 -11.75 -4.68 7.21
C ASN A 66 -12.53 -3.58 6.45
N ASN A 67 -13.79 -3.86 6.10
CA ASN A 67 -14.65 -2.90 5.41
C ASN A 67 -14.80 -1.57 6.15
N GLU A 68 -14.95 -1.61 7.47
CA GLU A 68 -15.10 -0.42 8.29
C GLU A 68 -13.83 0.44 8.25
N PHE A 69 -12.65 -0.20 8.32
CA PHE A 69 -11.38 0.50 8.18
C PHE A 69 -11.26 1.15 6.79
N VAL A 70 -11.59 0.43 5.72
CA VAL A 70 -11.50 0.96 4.35
C VAL A 70 -12.47 2.13 4.14
N ASN A 71 -13.71 2.01 4.63
CA ASN A 71 -14.69 3.10 4.55
C ASN A 71 -14.20 4.35 5.31
N LEU A 72 -13.62 4.14 6.49
CA LEU A 72 -13.07 5.24 7.27
C LEU A 72 -11.81 5.83 6.61
N PHE A 73 -10.92 5.02 6.07
CA PHE A 73 -9.77 5.47 5.29
C PHE A 73 -10.19 6.33 4.10
N ASN A 74 -11.23 5.91 3.36
CA ASN A 74 -11.75 6.64 2.21
C ASN A 74 -12.44 7.96 2.57
N SER A 75 -12.87 8.14 3.82
CA SER A 75 -13.43 9.40 4.29
C SER A 75 -12.38 10.49 4.51
N TYR A 76 -11.11 10.11 4.57
CA TYR A 76 -9.99 11.04 4.65
C TYR A 76 -9.43 11.37 3.27
N ASN A 77 -8.90 12.57 3.13
CA ASN A 77 -8.30 13.02 1.87
C ASN A 77 -6.84 12.50 1.72
N ILE A 78 -6.70 11.17 1.61
CA ILE A 78 -5.43 10.49 1.37
C ILE A 78 -5.40 10.08 -0.10
N TYR A 79 -4.43 10.60 -0.86
CA TYR A 79 -4.18 10.12 -2.21
C TYR A 79 -3.41 8.80 -2.11
N SER A 80 -4.07 7.69 -2.38
CA SER A 80 -3.45 6.36 -2.29
C SER A 80 -3.37 5.69 -3.65
N THR A 81 -2.29 4.96 -3.88
CA THR A 81 -2.09 4.09 -5.03
C THR A 81 -1.42 2.81 -4.57
N ARG A 82 -2.06 1.69 -4.86
CA ARG A 82 -1.50 0.35 -4.64
C ARG A 82 -0.98 -0.20 -5.96
N ILE A 83 0.30 -0.45 -6.04
CA ILE A 83 0.90 -1.10 -7.20
C ILE A 83 0.99 -2.59 -6.90
N THR A 84 0.41 -3.41 -7.77
CA THR A 84 0.43 -4.86 -7.71
C THR A 84 1.07 -5.44 -8.96
N HIS A 85 1.69 -6.60 -8.85
CA HIS A 85 2.39 -7.24 -9.95
C HIS A 85 1.86 -8.66 -10.15
N TYR A 86 1.45 -8.94 -11.36
CA TYR A 86 1.01 -10.23 -11.92
C TYR A 86 0.33 -11.16 -10.90
N TYR A 87 0.98 -12.23 -10.45
CA TYR A 87 0.45 -13.23 -9.52
C TYR A 87 1.10 -13.17 -8.13
N ASP A 88 1.60 -11.99 -7.73
CA ASP A 88 2.10 -11.75 -6.38
C ASP A 88 1.12 -12.25 -5.33
N ILE A 89 1.61 -13.11 -4.41
CA ILE A 89 0.80 -13.69 -3.34
C ILE A 89 0.40 -12.68 -2.27
N VAL A 90 1.27 -11.72 -1.96
CA VAL A 90 1.14 -10.88 -0.75
C VAL A 90 -0.09 -9.96 -0.78
N PRO A 91 -0.50 -9.32 -1.90
CA PRO A 91 -1.75 -8.56 -1.96
C PRO A 91 -2.99 -9.40 -1.62
N HIS A 92 -2.90 -10.74 -1.72
CA HIS A 92 -4.01 -11.63 -1.40
C HIS A 92 -4.05 -12.06 0.08
N LEU A 93 -3.12 -11.57 0.89
CA LEU A 93 -3.03 -11.84 2.32
C LEU A 93 -3.39 -10.58 3.15
N PRO A 94 -4.01 -10.75 4.33
CA PRO A 94 -4.82 -11.88 4.71
C PRO A 94 -5.96 -12.12 3.71
N GLN A 95 -6.50 -13.34 3.67
CA GLN A 95 -7.57 -13.68 2.73
C GLN A 95 -8.83 -12.83 2.96
N SER A 96 -9.51 -12.45 1.89
CA SER A 96 -10.77 -11.67 1.95
C SER A 96 -11.88 -12.38 2.74
N LEU A 97 -11.86 -13.72 2.79
CA LEU A 97 -12.76 -14.53 3.63
C LEU A 97 -12.62 -14.24 5.12
N LEU A 98 -11.51 -13.70 5.57
CA LEU A 98 -11.28 -13.25 6.94
C LEU A 98 -11.76 -11.79 7.17
N ASN A 99 -12.60 -11.27 6.27
CA ASN A 99 -13.13 -9.91 6.28
C ASN A 99 -12.08 -8.80 6.10
N TYR A 100 -10.91 -9.11 5.51
CA TYR A 100 -9.94 -8.11 5.12
C TYR A 100 -10.25 -7.57 3.73
N LYS A 101 -10.02 -6.26 3.55
CA LYS A 101 -10.23 -5.53 2.31
C LYS A 101 -9.05 -4.61 2.00
N HIS A 102 -8.83 -4.36 0.71
CA HIS A 102 -7.88 -3.36 0.26
C HIS A 102 -8.47 -1.95 0.30
N ILE A 103 -7.60 -0.96 0.55
CA ILE A 103 -7.90 0.44 0.22
C ILE A 103 -7.94 0.59 -1.32
N PRO A 104 -8.64 1.62 -1.86
CA PRO A 104 -8.81 1.79 -3.30
C PRO A 104 -7.54 2.23 -4.02
N GLN A 105 -7.69 2.35 -5.36
CA GLN A 105 -6.72 2.74 -6.38
C GLN A 105 -5.61 1.70 -6.59
N GLU A 106 -5.98 0.62 -7.32
CA GLU A 106 -5.02 -0.36 -7.78
C GLU A 106 -4.50 -0.03 -9.19
N ILE A 107 -3.19 -0.17 -9.35
CA ILE A 107 -2.49 -0.24 -10.64
C ILE A 107 -1.81 -1.60 -10.71
N TRP A 108 -2.28 -2.45 -11.61
CA TRP A 108 -1.79 -3.82 -11.78
C TRP A 108 -0.86 -3.93 -12.98
N TYR A 109 0.35 -4.40 -12.74
CA TYR A 109 1.36 -4.66 -13.76
C TYR A 109 1.29 -6.10 -14.25
N ASN A 110 1.53 -6.27 -15.57
CA ASN A 110 1.63 -7.58 -16.20
C ASN A 110 2.92 -8.31 -15.80
N GLU A 111 3.01 -9.61 -16.13
CA GLU A 111 4.16 -10.49 -15.83
C GLU A 111 5.51 -9.88 -16.21
N ALA A 112 5.59 -9.24 -17.37
CA ALA A 112 6.83 -8.65 -17.89
C ALA A 112 7.16 -7.27 -17.27
N ASN A 113 6.36 -6.75 -16.33
CA ASN A 113 6.50 -5.38 -15.79
C ASN A 113 6.55 -4.27 -16.87
N SER A 114 6.03 -4.53 -18.06
CA SER A 114 6.12 -3.65 -19.24
C SER A 114 4.86 -2.84 -19.50
N ASN A 115 3.72 -3.34 -19.03
CA ASN A 115 2.42 -2.70 -19.17
C ASN A 115 1.63 -2.77 -17.86
N TYR A 116 0.75 -1.82 -17.66
CA TYR A 116 -0.10 -1.76 -16.47
C TYR A 116 -1.56 -1.49 -16.85
N LYS A 117 -2.44 -1.84 -15.94
CA LYS A 117 -3.87 -1.52 -15.98
C LYS A 117 -4.24 -0.74 -14.72
N ILE A 118 -4.99 0.35 -14.90
CA ILE A 118 -5.67 1.05 -13.81
C ILE A 118 -6.97 0.28 -13.54
N CYS A 119 -7.13 -0.19 -12.33
CA CYS A 119 -8.23 -1.05 -11.94
C CYS A 119 -9.49 -0.25 -11.57
N ASN A 120 -10.62 -0.93 -11.54
CA ASN A 120 -11.89 -0.30 -11.18
C ASN A 120 -11.99 -0.17 -9.64
N ASP A 121 -11.99 1.05 -9.14
CA ASP A 121 -12.01 1.33 -7.70
C ASP A 121 -13.36 1.11 -7.01
N ASN A 122 -14.45 0.90 -7.77
CA ASN A 122 -15.80 0.79 -7.21
C ASN A 122 -15.95 -0.39 -6.24
N PHE A 123 -15.07 -1.38 -6.33
CA PHE A 123 -15.16 -2.60 -5.53
C PHE A 123 -13.91 -2.85 -4.66
N ASN A 124 -12.92 -1.97 -4.68
CA ASN A 124 -11.63 -2.09 -3.98
C ASN A 124 -10.76 -3.29 -4.43
N GLU A 125 -11.36 -4.29 -5.06
CA GLU A 125 -10.68 -5.48 -5.61
C GLU A 125 -11.33 -5.83 -6.95
N ASP A 126 -10.63 -5.51 -8.04
CA ASP A 126 -11.11 -5.73 -9.40
C ASP A 126 -10.69 -7.14 -9.86
N ASP A 127 -11.69 -8.00 -10.17
CA ASP A 127 -11.47 -9.36 -10.66
C ASP A 127 -10.79 -9.41 -12.04
N THR A 128 -10.60 -8.28 -12.68
CA THR A 128 -9.88 -8.14 -13.94
C THR A 128 -8.45 -7.59 -13.78
N CYS A 129 -8.00 -7.42 -12.55
CA CYS A 129 -6.67 -6.98 -12.12
C CYS A 129 -5.95 -8.06 -11.31
N SER A 130 -5.25 -7.71 -10.24
CA SER A 130 -4.52 -8.70 -9.43
C SER A 130 -5.45 -9.81 -8.93
N ASN A 131 -6.70 -9.49 -8.58
CA ASN A 131 -7.66 -10.49 -8.10
C ASN A 131 -8.08 -11.52 -9.17
N SER A 132 -7.72 -11.33 -10.43
CA SER A 132 -7.95 -12.29 -11.52
C SER A 132 -7.29 -13.66 -11.29
N CYS A 133 -6.26 -13.75 -10.48
CA CYS A 133 -5.58 -14.99 -10.13
C CYS A 133 -6.17 -15.69 -8.89
N ALA A 134 -7.05 -15.02 -8.12
CA ALA A 134 -7.65 -15.59 -6.92
C ALA A 134 -8.70 -16.69 -7.28
N PRO A 135 -8.91 -17.70 -6.41
CA PRO A 135 -8.17 -17.96 -5.18
C PRO A 135 -6.94 -18.88 -5.37
N LEU A 136 -6.70 -19.39 -6.56
CA LEU A 136 -5.80 -20.56 -6.74
C LEU A 136 -4.44 -20.24 -7.36
N LYS A 137 -4.33 -19.16 -8.14
CA LYS A 137 -3.14 -18.85 -8.96
C LYS A 137 -2.20 -17.80 -8.35
N CYS A 138 -2.68 -16.98 -7.43
CA CYS A 138 -1.86 -15.97 -6.74
C CYS A 138 -0.89 -16.62 -5.76
N LYS A 139 0.26 -17.07 -6.23
CA LYS A 139 1.23 -17.86 -5.43
C LYS A 139 2.68 -17.47 -5.69
N SER A 140 2.92 -16.44 -6.47
CA SER A 140 4.27 -16.07 -6.88
C SER A 140 4.94 -15.21 -5.83
N VAL A 141 6.07 -15.70 -5.30
CA VAL A 141 6.99 -14.95 -4.46
C VAL A 141 7.94 -14.14 -5.35
N ASP A 142 8.30 -14.67 -6.52
CA ASP A 142 9.16 -13.97 -7.47
C ASP A 142 8.50 -12.67 -7.98
N ASP A 143 7.18 -12.71 -8.24
CA ASP A 143 6.42 -11.51 -8.60
C ASP A 143 6.35 -10.52 -7.43
N HIS A 144 6.35 -11.02 -6.18
CA HIS A 144 6.40 -10.18 -4.98
C HIS A 144 7.73 -9.43 -4.85
N GLU A 145 8.82 -10.07 -5.23
CA GLU A 145 10.16 -9.50 -5.13
C GLU A 145 10.55 -8.64 -6.34
N ASN A 146 9.70 -8.55 -7.36
CA ASN A 146 10.02 -7.82 -8.60
C ASN A 146 8.92 -6.83 -8.98
N TYR A 147 9.18 -5.56 -8.80
CA TYR A 147 8.29 -4.47 -9.16
C TYR A 147 8.97 -3.48 -10.10
N MET A 148 8.35 -3.22 -11.25
CA MET A 148 8.88 -2.28 -12.26
C MET A 148 10.32 -2.62 -12.70
N ASN A 149 10.63 -3.93 -12.79
CA ASN A 149 11.98 -4.47 -13.07
C ASN A 149 13.04 -4.13 -11.99
N ILE A 150 12.59 -3.78 -10.79
CA ILE A 150 13.47 -3.60 -9.62
C ILE A 150 13.23 -4.76 -8.67
N HIS A 151 14.32 -5.47 -8.34
CA HIS A 151 14.28 -6.55 -7.35
C HIS A 151 14.27 -5.96 -5.94
N MET A 152 13.21 -6.29 -5.17
CA MET A 152 12.95 -5.75 -3.82
C MET A 152 13.23 -6.76 -2.70
N GLY A 153 13.79 -7.93 -3.02
CA GLY A 153 14.13 -8.97 -2.05
C GLY A 153 15.46 -8.72 -1.31
N ILE A 154 15.79 -9.64 -0.39
CA ILE A 154 16.99 -9.54 0.48
C ILE A 154 18.30 -9.38 -0.30
N ASN A 155 18.33 -9.79 -1.55
CA ASN A 155 19.47 -9.62 -2.45
C ASN A 155 19.35 -8.36 -3.34
N GLY A 156 18.29 -7.59 -3.20
CA GLY A 156 18.12 -6.32 -3.89
C GLY A 156 18.99 -5.23 -3.25
N TYR A 157 19.47 -4.31 -4.07
CA TYR A 157 20.18 -3.13 -3.58
C TYR A 157 19.17 -2.17 -2.92
N CYS A 158 18.95 -2.34 -1.63
CA CYS A 158 18.30 -1.36 -0.75
C CYS A 158 19.32 -0.85 0.25
#